data_81580ff7f862718858a5736f420a7931
#
_entry.id   81580ff7f862718858a5736f420a7931
#
_cell.length_a   1.000
_cell.length_b   1.000
_cell.length_c   1.000
_cell.angle_alpha   90.00
_cell.angle_beta   90.00
_cell.angle_gamma   90.00
#
_symmetry.space_group_name_H-M   'P 1'
#
loop_
_entity.id
_entity.type
_entity.pdbx_description
1 polymer ?
#
loop_
_entity_poly.entity_id
_entity_poly.type
_entity_poly.pdbx_seq_one_letter_code
_entity_poly.pdbx_strand_id
1 'polypeptide(L)'
;VLQEQSAAHLPPPVFATFGAQVAGLAAAGVPDGVAVAGSAMPDGDLLDAHGERTTLEAARAGKSAVIVFYRGDWCPYCNLTLRAYQEKLVGELEARGVVLIAVSPQKPDGALSVTEKDELTFAVLSDPGNQLGGQLGILMAPDDDVRAAQLQLGLTVADTNADGTDTLPMPTVVIVDAAGTIRWIDVHPDFTTRTEPGEILAAIDASTD
;
A
#
# COMPACT_ATOMS: atom_id res chain seq x y z
N VAL A 1 -14.91 6.39 -12.44
CA VAL A 1 -15.65 7.11 -11.37
C VAL A 1 -14.71 8.02 -10.59
N LEU A 2 -13.65 7.55 -9.90
CA LEU A 2 -12.74 8.45 -9.14
C LEU A 2 -11.96 9.41 -10.04
N GLN A 3 -11.45 8.95 -11.18
CA GLN A 3 -10.75 9.81 -12.14
C GLN A 3 -11.67 10.91 -12.69
N GLU A 4 -12.93 10.61 -12.97
CA GLU A 4 -13.93 11.59 -13.41
C GLU A 4 -14.27 12.58 -12.30
N GLN A 5 -14.35 12.13 -11.04
CA GLN A 5 -14.56 13.00 -9.89
C GLN A 5 -13.34 13.90 -9.64
N SER A 6 -12.13 13.36 -9.77
CA SER A 6 -10.89 14.14 -9.66
C SER A 6 -10.80 15.21 -10.76
N ALA A 7 -11.17 14.89 -12.00
CA ALA A 7 -11.22 15.86 -13.09
C ALA A 7 -12.20 17.02 -12.83
N ALA A 8 -13.29 16.75 -12.09
CA ALA A 8 -14.30 17.76 -11.76
C ALA A 8 -13.92 18.67 -10.57
N HIS A 9 -13.02 18.24 -9.70
CA HIS A 9 -12.72 18.91 -8.43
C HIS A 9 -11.28 19.45 -8.33
N LEU A 10 -10.36 18.98 -9.17
CA LEU A 10 -8.98 19.46 -9.18
C LEU A 10 -8.80 20.64 -10.15
N PRO A 11 -7.94 21.63 -9.84
CA PRO A 11 -7.53 22.62 -10.81
C PRO A 11 -6.95 21.93 -12.07
N PRO A 12 -7.31 22.38 -13.30
CA PRO A 12 -6.88 21.70 -14.52
C PRO A 12 -5.37 21.48 -14.65
N PRO A 13 -4.47 22.41 -14.24
CA PRO A 13 -3.03 22.16 -14.27
C PRO A 13 -2.59 21.04 -13.33
N VAL A 14 -3.16 20.98 -12.12
CA VAL A 14 -2.86 19.94 -11.13
C VAL A 14 -3.31 18.57 -11.64
N PHE A 15 -4.51 18.48 -12.21
CA PHE A 15 -5.01 17.27 -12.83
C PHE A 15 -4.12 16.78 -13.97
N ALA A 16 -3.65 17.71 -14.84
CA ALA A 16 -2.73 17.37 -15.93
C ALA A 16 -1.38 16.84 -15.42
N THR A 17 -0.81 17.45 -14.37
CA THR A 17 0.44 17.00 -13.75
C THR A 17 0.32 15.58 -13.20
N PHE A 18 -0.72 15.28 -12.44
CA PHE A 18 -0.94 13.91 -11.95
C PHE A 18 -1.20 12.92 -13.08
N GLY A 19 -1.94 13.33 -14.13
CA GLY A 19 -2.14 12.51 -15.31
C GLY A 19 -0.83 12.17 -16.04
N ALA A 20 0.07 13.14 -16.17
CA ALA A 20 1.39 12.92 -16.76
C ALA A 20 2.26 11.98 -15.90
N GLN A 21 2.22 12.13 -14.57
CA GLN A 21 2.91 11.22 -13.65
C GLN A 21 2.40 9.78 -13.81
N VAL A 22 1.08 9.59 -13.77
CA VAL A 22 0.46 8.25 -13.94
C VAL A 22 0.86 7.63 -15.27
N ALA A 23 0.78 8.39 -16.37
CA ALA A 23 1.18 7.91 -17.69
C ALA A 23 2.67 7.55 -17.75
N GLY A 24 3.54 8.34 -17.14
CA GLY A 24 4.97 8.07 -17.05
C GLY A 24 5.29 6.80 -16.28
N LEU A 25 4.66 6.61 -15.11
CA LEU A 25 4.82 5.42 -14.28
C LEU A 25 4.28 4.17 -14.97
N ALA A 26 3.11 4.25 -15.59
CA ALA A 26 2.55 3.14 -16.36
C ALA A 26 3.44 2.75 -17.54
N ALA A 27 4.03 3.73 -18.24
CA ALA A 27 4.94 3.46 -19.35
C ALA A 27 6.28 2.87 -18.90
N ALA A 28 6.79 3.27 -17.73
CA ALA A 28 8.00 2.71 -17.13
C ALA A 28 7.79 1.25 -16.67
N GLY A 29 6.56 0.91 -16.27
CA GLY A 29 6.22 -0.41 -15.78
C GLY A 29 6.80 -0.74 -14.40
N VAL A 30 6.78 -2.01 -14.03
CA VAL A 30 7.35 -2.49 -12.77
C VAL A 30 8.87 -2.40 -12.85
N PRO A 31 9.54 -1.77 -11.86
CA PRO A 31 10.99 -1.63 -11.87
C PRO A 31 11.73 -2.97 -11.83
N ASP A 32 12.92 -2.99 -12.43
CA ASP A 32 13.86 -4.09 -12.22
C ASP A 32 14.26 -4.15 -10.74
N GLY A 33 14.41 -5.38 -10.21
CA GLY A 33 14.82 -5.59 -8.82
C GLY A 33 13.67 -5.65 -7.81
N VAL A 34 12.42 -5.59 -8.25
CA VAL A 34 11.28 -5.93 -7.38
C VAL A 34 11.39 -7.40 -6.94
N ALA A 35 11.08 -7.66 -5.67
CA ALA A 35 11.06 -9.00 -5.10
C ALA A 35 10.16 -9.94 -5.91
N VAL A 36 10.52 -11.22 -5.93
CA VAL A 36 9.82 -12.23 -6.73
C VAL A 36 9.29 -13.35 -5.84
N ALA A 37 8.33 -14.12 -6.35
CA ALA A 37 7.86 -15.33 -5.69
C ALA A 37 9.03 -16.30 -5.45
N GLY A 38 9.06 -16.93 -4.28
CA GLY A 38 10.14 -17.78 -3.77
C GLY A 38 11.19 -17.04 -2.93
N SER A 39 11.24 -15.70 -2.94
CA SER A 39 12.12 -14.94 -2.04
C SER A 39 11.53 -14.84 -0.63
N ALA A 40 12.39 -14.59 0.36
CA ALA A 40 11.94 -14.31 1.72
C ALA A 40 11.26 -12.94 1.80
N MET A 41 10.15 -12.85 2.53
CA MET A 41 9.56 -11.56 2.87
C MET A 41 10.45 -10.82 3.86
N PRO A 42 10.85 -9.57 3.59
CA PRO A 42 11.58 -8.78 4.57
C PRO A 42 10.75 -8.52 5.82
N ASP A 43 11.43 -8.36 6.96
CA ASP A 43 10.86 -7.87 8.20
C ASP A 43 11.53 -6.54 8.58
N GLY A 44 10.94 -5.79 9.50
CA GLY A 44 11.44 -4.48 9.91
C GLY A 44 10.81 -3.99 11.20
N ASP A 45 11.38 -2.91 11.74
CA ASP A 45 10.84 -2.21 12.91
C ASP A 45 9.63 -1.36 12.49
N LEU A 46 8.44 -1.87 12.74
CA LEU A 46 7.17 -1.21 12.41
C LEU A 46 6.52 -0.63 13.67
N LEU A 47 5.50 0.19 13.44
CA LEU A 47 4.62 0.69 14.50
C LEU A 47 3.18 0.29 14.18
N ASP A 48 2.43 -0.05 15.21
CA ASP A 48 0.99 -0.22 15.06
C ASP A 48 0.25 1.15 14.99
N ALA A 49 -1.07 1.11 14.85
CA ALA A 49 -1.89 2.33 14.77
C ALA A 49 -1.84 3.20 16.05
N HIS A 50 -1.39 2.66 17.17
CA HIS A 50 -1.23 3.36 18.46
C HIS A 50 0.20 3.84 18.69
N GLY A 51 1.13 3.56 17.76
CA GLY A 51 2.54 3.90 17.87
C GLY A 51 3.39 2.92 18.67
N GLU A 52 2.81 1.76 19.04
CA GLU A 52 3.56 0.70 19.72
C GLU A 52 4.44 -0.07 18.72
N ARG A 53 5.64 -0.45 19.18
CA ARG A 53 6.60 -1.17 18.34
C ARG A 53 6.11 -2.59 18.03
N THR A 54 6.22 -2.96 16.78
CA THR A 54 5.91 -4.31 16.27
C THR A 54 6.82 -4.68 15.12
N THR A 55 6.66 -5.86 14.57
CA THR A 55 7.28 -6.29 13.31
C THR A 55 6.21 -6.91 12.41
N LEU A 56 6.52 -7.11 11.14
CA LEU A 56 5.60 -7.80 10.24
C LEU A 56 5.40 -9.25 10.67
N GLU A 57 6.46 -9.91 11.13
CA GLU A 57 6.37 -11.30 11.64
C GLU A 57 5.49 -11.40 12.88
N ALA A 58 5.62 -10.46 13.82
CA ALA A 58 4.76 -10.40 15.01
C ALA A 58 3.29 -10.18 14.62
N ALA A 59 3.01 -9.29 13.67
CA ALA A 59 1.66 -9.02 13.19
C ALA A 59 1.04 -10.22 12.45
N ARG A 60 1.86 -11.01 11.74
CA ARG A 60 1.42 -12.25 11.08
C ARG A 60 1.12 -13.38 12.07
N ALA A 61 1.73 -13.36 13.25
CA ALA A 61 1.56 -14.38 14.29
C ALA A 61 1.77 -15.82 13.76
N GLY A 62 2.76 -16.04 12.89
CA GLY A 62 3.07 -17.33 12.29
C GLY A 62 2.06 -17.80 11.22
N LYS A 63 1.15 -16.95 10.77
CA LYS A 63 0.16 -17.28 9.74
C LYS A 63 0.64 -16.84 8.35
N SER A 64 0.05 -17.42 7.32
CA SER A 64 0.06 -16.85 5.98
C SER A 64 -0.63 -15.49 5.98
N ALA A 65 -0.17 -14.57 5.13
CA ALA A 65 -0.69 -13.20 5.13
C ALA A 65 -0.84 -12.65 3.70
N VAL A 66 -1.84 -11.80 3.54
CA VAL A 66 -1.93 -10.82 2.45
C VAL A 66 -1.44 -9.48 3.00
N ILE A 67 -0.37 -8.95 2.44
CA ILE A 67 0.24 -7.69 2.86
C ILE A 67 0.00 -6.66 1.76
N VAL A 68 -0.63 -5.54 2.13
CA VAL A 68 -1.03 -4.48 1.21
C VAL A 68 -0.20 -3.23 1.50
N PHE A 69 0.65 -2.84 0.57
CA PHE A 69 1.36 -1.58 0.62
C PHE A 69 0.51 -0.47 0.02
N TYR A 70 0.31 0.61 0.76
CA TYR A 70 -0.48 1.75 0.34
C TYR A 70 0.23 3.08 0.65
N ARG A 71 -0.18 4.16 -0.01
CA ARG A 71 0.54 5.44 0.00
C ARG A 71 0.30 6.28 1.26
N GLY A 72 -0.89 6.21 1.83
CA GLY A 72 -1.29 6.96 3.01
C GLY A 72 -2.81 7.22 3.05
N ASP A 73 -3.30 7.71 4.20
CA ASP A 73 -4.70 8.03 4.46
C ASP A 73 -5.24 9.20 3.62
N TRP A 74 -4.35 10.08 3.17
CA TRP A 74 -4.65 11.19 2.28
C TRP A 74 -4.98 10.75 0.84
N CYS A 75 -4.71 9.49 0.48
CA CYS A 75 -4.89 8.96 -0.87
C CYS A 75 -6.29 8.35 -1.05
N PRO A 76 -7.19 8.96 -1.84
CA PRO A 76 -8.56 8.48 -1.99
C PRO A 76 -8.66 7.09 -2.61
N TYR A 77 -7.75 6.74 -3.54
CA TYR A 77 -7.68 5.39 -4.12
C TYR A 77 -7.34 4.34 -3.06
N CYS A 78 -6.42 4.68 -2.13
CA CYS A 78 -6.02 3.79 -1.06
C CYS A 78 -7.18 3.51 -0.10
N ASN A 79 -7.88 4.55 0.35
CA ASN A 79 -9.01 4.42 1.27
C ASN A 79 -10.12 3.55 0.68
N LEU A 80 -10.46 3.76 -0.61
CA LEU A 80 -11.45 2.91 -1.28
C LEU A 80 -11.01 1.45 -1.38
N THR A 81 -9.72 1.22 -1.65
CA THR A 81 -9.17 -0.13 -1.74
C THR A 81 -9.22 -0.84 -0.39
N LEU A 82 -8.74 -0.19 0.68
CA LEU A 82 -8.76 -0.79 2.02
C LEU A 82 -10.17 -1.09 2.50
N ARG A 83 -11.14 -0.19 2.21
CA ARG A 83 -12.56 -0.44 2.49
C ARG A 83 -13.11 -1.62 1.68
N ALA A 84 -12.80 -1.70 0.38
CA ALA A 84 -13.22 -2.83 -0.44
C ALA A 84 -12.62 -4.16 0.04
N TYR A 85 -11.38 -4.14 0.55
CA TYR A 85 -10.74 -5.32 1.12
C TYR A 85 -11.38 -5.70 2.47
N GLN A 86 -11.72 -4.72 3.30
CA GLN A 86 -12.49 -4.97 4.52
C GLN A 86 -13.81 -5.68 4.20
N GLU A 87 -14.55 -5.18 3.24
CA GLU A 87 -15.88 -5.71 2.90
C GLU A 87 -15.83 -7.08 2.20
N LYS A 88 -14.81 -7.31 1.34
CA LYS A 88 -14.83 -8.43 0.39
C LYS A 88 -13.76 -9.50 0.65
N LEU A 89 -12.69 -9.16 1.38
CA LEU A 89 -11.58 -10.09 1.61
C LEU A 89 -11.51 -10.62 3.03
N VAL A 90 -11.75 -9.79 4.04
CA VAL A 90 -11.46 -10.17 5.43
C VAL A 90 -12.12 -11.51 5.79
N GLY A 91 -13.43 -11.67 5.55
CA GLY A 91 -14.13 -12.92 5.87
C GLY A 91 -13.63 -14.13 5.07
N GLU A 92 -13.27 -13.93 3.81
CA GLU A 92 -12.73 -14.99 2.93
C GLU A 92 -11.32 -15.42 3.35
N LEU A 93 -10.49 -14.45 3.80
CA LEU A 93 -9.14 -14.72 4.30
C LEU A 93 -9.18 -15.43 5.65
N GLU A 94 -10.05 -14.98 6.57
CA GLU A 94 -10.26 -15.62 7.87
C GLU A 94 -10.67 -17.10 7.71
N ALA A 95 -11.58 -17.40 6.78
CA ALA A 95 -12.00 -18.77 6.49
C ALA A 95 -10.84 -19.66 6.00
N ARG A 96 -9.81 -19.06 5.41
CA ARG A 96 -8.57 -19.73 4.92
C ARG A 96 -7.44 -19.72 5.96
N GLY A 97 -7.62 -19.09 7.12
CA GLY A 97 -6.58 -18.92 8.13
C GLY A 97 -5.48 -17.93 7.71
N VAL A 98 -5.76 -17.06 6.75
CA VAL A 98 -4.85 -16.01 6.23
C VAL A 98 -5.20 -14.68 6.89
N VAL A 99 -4.20 -13.89 7.29
CA VAL A 99 -4.41 -12.55 7.84
C VAL A 99 -4.21 -11.48 6.78
N LEU A 100 -4.93 -10.36 6.89
CA LEU A 100 -4.72 -9.15 6.09
C LEU A 100 -3.95 -8.14 6.91
N ILE A 101 -2.93 -7.51 6.32
CA ILE A 101 -2.10 -6.48 6.95
C ILE A 101 -1.88 -5.36 5.93
N ALA A 102 -2.19 -4.12 6.30
CA ALA A 102 -1.87 -2.95 5.49
C ALA A 102 -0.63 -2.24 6.05
N VAL A 103 0.25 -1.76 5.15
CA VAL A 103 1.51 -1.12 5.51
C VAL A 103 1.68 0.16 4.70
N SER A 104 2.03 1.26 5.37
CA SER A 104 2.37 2.53 4.71
C SER A 104 3.51 3.24 5.46
N PRO A 105 4.22 4.20 4.83
CA PRO A 105 5.29 4.96 5.48
C PRO A 105 4.77 6.06 6.41
N GLN A 106 3.47 6.30 6.47
CA GLN A 106 2.89 7.39 7.24
C GLN A 106 3.05 7.19 8.75
N LYS A 107 2.92 8.28 9.49
CA LYS A 107 2.91 8.28 10.95
C LYS A 107 1.76 7.41 11.50
N PRO A 108 1.88 6.87 12.72
CA PRO A 108 0.83 6.04 13.33
C PRO A 108 -0.54 6.72 13.45
N ASP A 109 -0.59 8.05 13.63
CA ASP A 109 -1.84 8.82 13.66
C ASP A 109 -2.64 8.73 12.35
N GLY A 110 -1.95 8.67 11.21
CA GLY A 110 -2.58 8.40 9.92
C GLY A 110 -3.09 6.97 9.79
N ALA A 111 -2.36 5.98 10.32
CA ALA A 111 -2.81 4.60 10.38
C ALA A 111 -4.06 4.44 11.26
N LEU A 112 -4.10 5.10 12.41
CA LEU A 112 -5.27 5.14 13.28
C LEU A 112 -6.46 5.81 12.59
N SER A 113 -6.22 6.95 11.92
CA SER A 113 -7.26 7.68 11.18
C SER A 113 -7.95 6.81 10.12
N VAL A 114 -7.20 6.07 9.31
CA VAL A 114 -7.80 5.20 8.27
C VAL A 114 -8.53 4.03 8.91
N THR A 115 -7.98 3.45 9.98
CA THR A 115 -8.61 2.33 10.69
C THR A 115 -9.97 2.72 11.26
N GLU A 116 -10.05 3.85 11.95
CA GLU A 116 -11.31 4.34 12.55
C GLU A 116 -12.31 4.79 11.49
N LYS A 117 -11.87 5.56 10.50
CA LYS A 117 -12.73 6.11 9.46
C LYS A 117 -13.35 5.05 8.56
N ASP A 118 -12.60 4.00 8.25
CA ASP A 118 -13.01 2.94 7.33
C ASP A 118 -13.42 1.65 8.08
N GLU A 119 -13.50 1.70 9.42
CA GLU A 119 -13.91 0.57 10.29
C GLU A 119 -13.12 -0.71 10.00
N LEU A 120 -11.79 -0.57 9.79
CA LEU A 120 -10.92 -1.69 9.43
C LEU A 120 -10.69 -2.60 10.64
N THR A 121 -10.84 -3.90 10.45
CA THR A 121 -10.63 -4.92 11.50
C THR A 121 -9.28 -5.64 11.39
N PHE A 122 -8.54 -5.41 10.32
CA PHE A 122 -7.19 -5.94 10.11
C PHE A 122 -6.11 -4.95 10.58
N ALA A 123 -4.89 -5.45 10.75
CA ALA A 123 -3.77 -4.63 11.19
C ALA A 123 -3.38 -3.58 10.13
N VAL A 124 -3.24 -2.33 10.58
CA VAL A 124 -2.70 -1.22 9.78
C VAL A 124 -1.43 -0.74 10.45
N LEU A 125 -0.29 -0.87 9.75
CA LEU A 125 1.04 -0.64 10.30
C LEU A 125 1.71 0.55 9.62
N SER A 126 2.52 1.25 10.39
CA SER A 126 3.46 2.25 9.90
C SER A 126 4.83 1.59 9.67
N ASP A 127 5.44 1.86 8.52
CA ASP A 127 6.82 1.47 8.15
C ASP A 127 7.72 2.71 8.12
N PRO A 128 8.24 3.18 9.27
CA PRO A 128 9.11 4.34 9.31
C PRO A 128 10.38 4.12 8.48
N GLY A 129 10.61 5.02 7.52
CA GLY A 129 11.74 4.91 6.61
C GLY A 129 11.51 3.95 5.44
N ASN A 130 10.27 3.51 5.18
CA ASN A 130 9.97 2.62 4.06
C ASN A 130 10.88 1.38 3.97
N GLN A 131 11.21 0.78 5.12
CA GLN A 131 12.18 -0.32 5.23
C GLN A 131 11.76 -1.53 4.38
N LEU A 132 10.50 -1.94 4.53
CA LEU A 132 9.94 -3.06 3.79
C LEU A 132 9.80 -2.72 2.30
N GLY A 133 9.24 -1.54 2.00
CA GLY A 133 9.09 -1.07 0.63
C GLY A 133 10.41 -0.97 -0.12
N GLY A 134 11.48 -0.51 0.56
CA GLY A 134 12.83 -0.44 0.02
C GLY A 134 13.43 -1.81 -0.28
N GLN A 135 13.30 -2.76 0.63
CA GLN A 135 13.79 -4.12 0.47
C GLN A 135 13.04 -4.90 -0.61
N LEU A 136 11.75 -4.59 -0.81
CA LEU A 136 10.93 -5.17 -1.88
C LEU A 136 11.17 -4.51 -3.25
N GLY A 137 11.86 -3.36 -3.31
CA GLY A 137 12.11 -2.64 -4.55
C GLY A 137 10.89 -1.91 -5.11
N ILE A 138 9.90 -1.57 -4.27
CA ILE A 138 8.62 -0.99 -4.71
C ILE A 138 8.50 0.51 -4.45
N LEU A 139 9.59 1.20 -4.15
CA LEU A 139 9.54 2.63 -3.81
C LEU A 139 9.55 3.53 -5.05
N MET A 140 8.84 4.64 -4.93
CA MET A 140 8.82 5.73 -5.89
C MET A 140 8.87 7.07 -5.16
N ALA A 141 9.47 8.09 -5.79
CA ALA A 141 9.44 9.46 -5.31
C ALA A 141 8.73 10.37 -6.33
N PRO A 142 7.97 11.38 -5.89
CA PRO A 142 7.41 12.38 -6.79
C PRO A 142 8.54 13.25 -7.38
N ASP A 143 8.34 13.72 -8.59
CA ASP A 143 9.18 14.81 -9.16
C ASP A 143 8.76 16.19 -8.62
N ASP A 144 9.48 17.24 -9.01
CA ASP A 144 9.25 18.59 -8.51
C ASP A 144 7.89 19.14 -8.94
N ASP A 145 7.40 18.80 -10.14
CA ASP A 145 6.10 19.25 -10.64
C ASP A 145 4.97 18.60 -9.84
N VAL A 146 5.12 17.33 -9.51
CA VAL A 146 4.16 16.60 -8.67
C VAL A 146 4.17 17.14 -7.24
N ARG A 147 5.34 17.43 -6.65
CA ARG A 147 5.44 18.09 -5.34
C ARG A 147 4.73 19.43 -5.32
N ALA A 148 4.96 20.24 -6.35
CA ALA A 148 4.30 21.54 -6.48
C ALA A 148 2.76 21.40 -6.62
N ALA A 149 2.29 20.42 -7.36
CA ALA A 149 0.86 20.13 -7.49
C ALA A 149 0.24 19.65 -6.17
N GLN A 150 0.92 18.78 -5.43
CA GLN A 150 0.50 18.33 -4.09
C GLN A 150 0.40 19.51 -3.12
N LEU A 151 1.40 20.39 -3.11
CA LEU A 151 1.41 21.58 -2.24
C LEU A 151 0.25 22.52 -2.55
N GLN A 152 -0.15 22.69 -3.83
CA GLN A 152 -1.34 23.49 -4.19
C GLN A 152 -2.63 22.91 -3.60
N LEU A 153 -2.67 21.62 -3.32
CA LEU A 153 -3.79 20.94 -2.66
C LEU A 153 -3.66 20.91 -1.12
N GLY A 154 -2.63 21.55 -0.56
CA GLY A 154 -2.36 21.56 0.87
C GLY A 154 -1.75 20.23 1.38
N LEU A 155 -1.20 19.40 0.50
CA LEU A 155 -0.56 18.15 0.85
C LEU A 155 0.97 18.28 0.75
N THR A 156 1.65 18.05 1.87
CA THR A 156 3.09 17.82 1.96
C THR A 156 3.31 16.38 2.41
N VAL A 157 3.63 15.47 1.49
CA VAL A 157 3.77 14.03 1.81
C VAL A 157 4.84 13.81 2.88
N ALA A 158 5.93 14.56 2.85
CA ALA A 158 6.99 14.50 3.84
C ALA A 158 6.50 14.78 5.28
N ASP A 159 5.44 15.60 5.45
CA ASP A 159 4.84 15.87 6.76
C ASP A 159 3.99 14.70 7.27
N THR A 160 3.51 13.85 6.38
CA THR A 160 2.70 12.67 6.72
C THR A 160 3.53 11.44 6.96
N ASN A 161 4.67 11.28 6.28
CA ASN A 161 5.58 10.15 6.45
C ASN A 161 6.37 10.24 7.76
N ALA A 162 6.59 9.10 8.39
CA ALA A 162 7.24 9.02 9.70
C ALA A 162 8.72 9.41 9.66
N ASP A 163 9.39 9.24 8.52
CA ASP A 163 10.79 9.60 8.29
C ASP A 163 11.01 11.01 7.71
N GLY A 164 9.92 11.74 7.43
CA GLY A 164 9.99 13.09 6.86
C GLY A 164 10.40 13.12 5.38
N THR A 165 10.41 11.99 4.69
CA THR A 165 10.62 11.93 3.23
C THR A 165 9.28 11.90 2.48
N ASP A 166 9.31 12.18 1.17
CA ASP A 166 8.15 12.08 0.29
C ASP A 166 8.14 10.78 -0.55
N THR A 167 9.01 9.84 -0.21
CA THR A 167 9.07 8.53 -0.86
C THR A 167 7.87 7.68 -0.46
N LEU A 168 7.27 7.03 -1.43
CA LEU A 168 6.04 6.25 -1.26
C LEU A 168 6.21 4.85 -1.87
N PRO A 169 5.55 3.83 -1.33
CA PRO A 169 5.44 2.55 -2.01
C PRO A 169 4.49 2.68 -3.21
N MET A 170 4.83 2.05 -4.32
CA MET A 170 3.83 1.71 -5.33
C MET A 170 2.77 0.82 -4.67
N PRO A 171 1.48 1.02 -4.96
CA PRO A 171 0.45 0.10 -4.48
C PRO A 171 0.82 -1.34 -4.85
N THR A 172 0.95 -2.18 -3.84
CA THR A 172 1.46 -3.54 -4.01
C THR A 172 0.72 -4.48 -3.07
N VAL A 173 0.40 -5.67 -3.57
CA VAL A 173 -0.10 -6.78 -2.75
C VAL A 173 0.93 -7.91 -2.78
N VAL A 174 1.26 -8.41 -1.60
CA VAL A 174 2.18 -9.55 -1.42
C VAL A 174 1.45 -10.65 -0.67
N ILE A 175 1.48 -11.87 -1.17
CA ILE A 175 1.02 -13.06 -0.46
C ILE A 175 2.23 -13.79 0.07
N VAL A 176 2.22 -14.02 1.40
CA VAL A 176 3.32 -14.66 2.13
C VAL A 176 2.79 -15.90 2.83
N ASP A 177 3.51 -17.00 2.75
CA ASP A 177 3.18 -18.21 3.51
C ASP A 177 3.58 -18.11 4.99
N ALA A 178 3.19 -19.12 5.78
CA ALA A 178 3.51 -19.17 7.20
C ALA A 178 5.03 -19.19 7.48
N ALA A 179 5.84 -19.70 6.55
CA ALA A 179 7.29 -19.73 6.65
C ALA A 179 7.97 -18.38 6.31
N GLY A 180 7.21 -17.39 5.86
CA GLY A 180 7.74 -16.08 5.47
C GLY A 180 8.25 -16.01 4.03
N THR A 181 7.83 -16.94 3.16
CA THR A 181 8.19 -16.94 1.75
C THR A 181 7.12 -16.22 0.93
N ILE A 182 7.53 -15.31 0.06
CA ILE A 182 6.63 -14.65 -0.90
C ILE A 182 6.14 -15.72 -1.89
N ARG A 183 4.84 -15.89 -1.97
CA ARG A 183 4.18 -16.80 -2.90
C ARG A 183 3.66 -16.10 -4.14
N TRP A 184 3.32 -14.84 -4.00
CA TRP A 184 2.83 -14.00 -5.07
C TRP A 184 3.04 -12.54 -4.74
N ILE A 185 3.28 -11.71 -5.75
CA ILE A 185 3.43 -10.27 -5.62
C ILE A 185 2.86 -9.60 -6.87
N ASP A 186 2.07 -8.55 -6.67
CA ASP A 186 1.51 -7.72 -7.73
C ASP A 186 1.76 -6.24 -7.40
N VAL A 187 2.45 -5.56 -8.31
CA VAL A 187 2.90 -4.17 -8.16
C VAL A 187 2.23 -3.30 -9.19
N HIS A 188 1.64 -2.19 -8.75
CA HIS A 188 0.95 -1.21 -9.58
C HIS A 188 1.74 0.11 -9.66
N PRO A 189 2.61 0.30 -10.68
CA PRO A 189 3.26 1.60 -10.93
C PRO A 189 2.23 2.71 -11.19
N ASP A 190 1.18 2.41 -11.96
CA ASP A 190 0.00 3.27 -12.03
C ASP A 190 -0.76 3.21 -10.69
N PHE A 191 -0.55 4.22 -9.85
CA PHE A 191 -1.15 4.28 -8.52
C PHE A 191 -2.67 4.50 -8.52
N THR A 192 -3.32 4.60 -9.66
CA THR A 192 -4.79 4.64 -9.78
C THR A 192 -5.41 3.26 -9.94
N THR A 193 -4.59 2.24 -10.22
CA THR A 193 -4.99 0.84 -10.32
C THR A 193 -4.67 0.07 -9.04
N ARG A 194 -5.31 -1.06 -8.85
CA ARG A 194 -5.16 -1.94 -7.68
C ARG A 194 -5.42 -3.38 -8.05
N THR A 195 -4.84 -4.28 -7.30
CA THR A 195 -5.21 -5.70 -7.32
C THR A 195 -6.65 -5.87 -6.86
N GLU A 196 -7.47 -6.52 -7.66
CA GLU A 196 -8.87 -6.77 -7.29
C GLU A 196 -8.99 -7.91 -6.27
N PRO A 197 -9.99 -7.89 -5.36
CA PRO A 197 -10.19 -8.95 -4.37
C PRO A 197 -10.21 -10.36 -4.95
N GLY A 198 -10.84 -10.54 -6.11
CA GLY A 198 -10.92 -11.83 -6.79
C GLY A 198 -9.57 -12.36 -7.28
N GLU A 199 -8.65 -11.47 -7.67
CA GLU A 199 -7.29 -11.83 -8.08
C GLU A 199 -6.47 -12.29 -6.89
N ILE A 200 -6.61 -11.63 -5.73
CA ILE A 200 -5.94 -12.03 -4.48
C ILE A 200 -6.40 -13.43 -4.06
N LEU A 201 -7.70 -13.68 -4.06
CA LEU A 201 -8.26 -14.99 -3.69
C LEU A 201 -7.78 -16.09 -4.65
N ALA A 202 -7.80 -15.83 -5.95
CA ALA A 202 -7.29 -16.77 -6.95
C ALA A 202 -5.80 -17.07 -6.77
N ALA A 203 -4.99 -16.07 -6.44
CA ALA A 203 -3.56 -16.25 -6.17
C ALA A 203 -3.29 -17.05 -4.90
N ILE A 204 -4.10 -16.88 -3.84
CA ILE A 204 -4.02 -17.69 -2.61
C ILE A 204 -4.35 -19.15 -2.93
N ASP A 205 -5.46 -19.39 -3.62
CA ASP A 205 -5.91 -20.75 -3.95
C ASP A 205 -4.87 -21.47 -4.81
N ALA A 206 -4.21 -20.76 -5.76
CA ALA A 206 -3.12 -21.31 -6.58
C ALA A 206 -1.80 -21.53 -5.81
N SER A 207 -1.62 -20.90 -4.65
CA SER A 207 -0.40 -21.02 -3.84
C SER A 207 -0.47 -22.13 -2.79
N THR A 208 -1.62 -22.78 -2.66
CA THR A 208 -1.89 -23.80 -1.64
C THR A 208 -1.66 -25.23 -2.19
N ASP A 209 -1.44 -25.39 -3.49
CA ASP A 209 -1.08 -26.63 -4.18
C ASP A 209 0.46 -26.80 -4.26
#